data_1370cf90524ca85a2f1c4fa5edeec603
#
_entry.id   1370cf90524ca85a2f1c4fa5edeec603
#
_cell.length_a   1.000
_cell.length_b   1.000
_cell.length_c   1.000
_cell.angle_alpha   90.00
_cell.angle_beta   90.00
_cell.angle_gamma   90.00
#
_symmetry.space_group_name_H-M   'P 1'
#
loop_
_entity.id
_entity.type
_entity.pdbx_description
1 polymer ?
#
loop_
_entity_poly.entity_id
_entity_poly.type
_entity_poly.pdbx_seq_one_letter_code
_entity_poly.pdbx_strand_id
1 'polypeptide(L)'
;IRLFNIPYIIERLMLKMKRDILKEEILIISEIKEETLKIIDDLSNRFNFISVFGLNEMDEEDVYEEVLENAGISIYYPLGNDISLRKYKVIINTVDELLMNFKDIRKNAIIIDFSDSKPFKGSNRYVIEDISIDISDLGLVNCPWISKEISVSLYAYLFKGKYRLFCRVFNNGKLITIEDFINQGIKIKGGF
;
A
#
# COMPACT_ATOMS: atom_id res chain seq x y z
N ILE A 1 11.04 -3.83 -3.10
CA ILE A 1 10.97 -4.01 -1.63
C ILE A 1 9.71 -3.38 -1.07
N ARG A 2 9.34 -2.12 -1.49
CA ARG A 2 8.08 -1.48 -1.06
C ARG A 2 6.88 -2.37 -1.40
N LEU A 3 6.75 -2.77 -2.67
CA LEU A 3 5.64 -3.61 -3.14
C LEU A 3 5.56 -4.93 -2.39
N PHE A 4 6.69 -5.61 -2.18
CA PHE A 4 6.78 -6.84 -1.39
C PHE A 4 6.21 -6.71 0.03
N ASN A 5 6.27 -5.52 0.64
CA ASN A 5 5.76 -5.32 2.00
C ASN A 5 4.26 -4.97 2.06
N ILE A 6 3.60 -4.69 0.93
CA ILE A 6 2.17 -4.30 0.90
C ILE A 6 1.27 -5.33 1.59
N PRO A 7 1.32 -6.65 1.25
CA PRO A 7 0.45 -7.63 1.87
C PRO A 7 0.65 -7.70 3.39
N TYR A 8 1.88 -7.64 3.85
CA TYR A 8 2.22 -7.69 5.28
C TYR A 8 1.74 -6.45 6.04
N ILE A 9 1.81 -5.26 5.42
CA ILE A 9 1.27 -4.02 5.98
C ILE A 9 -0.24 -4.16 6.15
N ILE A 10 -0.95 -4.58 5.09
CA ILE A 10 -2.41 -4.70 5.11
C ILE A 10 -2.84 -5.76 6.13
N GLU A 11 -2.22 -6.92 6.12
CA GLU A 11 -2.51 -8.00 7.06
C GLU A 11 -2.36 -7.53 8.51
N ARG A 12 -1.27 -6.85 8.83
CA ARG A 12 -0.99 -6.33 10.16
C ARG A 12 -1.99 -5.26 10.61
N LEU A 13 -2.41 -4.40 9.68
CA LEU A 13 -3.46 -3.41 9.89
C LEU A 13 -4.81 -4.09 10.17
N MET A 14 -5.23 -5.03 9.32
CA MET A 14 -6.51 -5.71 9.45
C MET A 14 -6.59 -6.51 10.76
N LEU A 15 -5.52 -7.24 11.10
CA LEU A 15 -5.43 -7.99 12.34
C LEU A 15 -5.60 -7.07 13.58
N LYS A 16 -4.90 -5.95 13.60
CA LYS A 16 -4.98 -4.99 14.72
C LYS A 16 -6.32 -4.26 14.79
N MET A 17 -6.93 -4.01 13.64
CA MET A 17 -8.26 -3.39 13.56
C MET A 17 -9.40 -4.41 13.76
N LYS A 18 -9.09 -5.70 13.98
CA LYS A 18 -10.05 -6.80 14.10
C LYS A 18 -11.01 -6.89 12.90
N ARG A 19 -10.50 -6.68 11.71
CA ARG A 19 -11.25 -6.72 10.45
C ARG A 19 -10.97 -8.02 9.71
N ASP A 20 -12.00 -8.51 9.01
CA ASP A 20 -11.89 -9.70 8.18
C ASP A 20 -11.25 -9.34 6.83
N ILE A 21 -10.04 -9.80 6.64
CA ILE A 21 -9.23 -9.52 5.44
C ILE A 21 -9.90 -10.01 4.15
N LEU A 22 -10.63 -11.13 4.23
CA LEU A 22 -11.28 -11.74 3.06
C LEU A 22 -12.49 -10.96 2.54
N LYS A 23 -13.00 -10.02 3.34
CA LYS A 23 -14.18 -9.20 3.01
C LYS A 23 -13.82 -7.77 2.60
N GLU A 24 -12.54 -7.42 2.66
CA GLU A 24 -12.12 -6.07 2.31
C GLU A 24 -11.90 -5.94 0.80
N GLU A 25 -12.43 -4.86 0.22
CA GLU A 25 -12.17 -4.47 -1.15
C GLU A 25 -10.93 -3.60 -1.20
N ILE A 26 -9.96 -3.99 -2.02
CA ILE A 26 -8.71 -3.27 -2.26
C ILE A 26 -8.77 -2.60 -3.62
N LEU A 27 -8.38 -1.33 -3.68
CA LEU A 27 -8.14 -0.62 -4.93
C LEU A 27 -6.64 -0.45 -5.13
N ILE A 28 -6.14 -0.87 -6.27
CA ILE A 28 -4.79 -0.58 -6.76
C ILE A 28 -4.92 0.54 -7.79
N ILE A 29 -4.18 1.62 -7.61
CA ILE A 29 -4.04 2.71 -8.57
C ILE A 29 -2.63 2.64 -9.11
N SER A 30 -2.50 2.24 -10.38
CA SER A 30 -1.22 2.02 -11.04
C SER A 30 -1.37 2.19 -12.55
N GLU A 31 -0.35 2.73 -13.21
CA GLU A 31 -0.28 2.92 -14.66
C GLU A 31 0.68 1.92 -15.32
N ILE A 32 1.35 1.07 -14.53
CA ILE A 32 2.39 0.15 -15.00
C ILE A 32 1.93 -1.29 -14.81
N LYS A 33 1.79 -2.01 -15.93
CA LYS A 33 1.35 -3.42 -15.97
C LYS A 33 2.15 -4.32 -15.04
N GLU A 34 3.48 -4.28 -15.12
CA GLU A 34 4.37 -5.16 -14.35
C GLU A 34 4.30 -4.90 -12.85
N GLU A 35 4.12 -3.63 -12.43
CA GLU A 35 3.90 -3.29 -11.02
C GLU A 35 2.56 -3.80 -10.54
N THR A 36 1.52 -3.62 -11.36
CA THR A 36 0.16 -4.08 -11.06
C THR A 36 0.12 -5.58 -10.88
N LEU A 37 0.66 -6.34 -11.81
CA LEU A 37 0.75 -7.80 -11.74
C LEU A 37 1.48 -8.26 -10.48
N LYS A 38 2.61 -7.64 -10.17
CA LYS A 38 3.37 -7.96 -8.96
C LYS A 38 2.59 -7.71 -7.68
N ILE A 39 1.88 -6.58 -7.58
CA ILE A 39 1.04 -6.27 -6.42
C ILE A 39 -0.08 -7.30 -6.30
N ILE A 40 -0.72 -7.64 -7.41
CA ILE A 40 -1.82 -8.63 -7.43
C ILE A 40 -1.32 -10.01 -7.04
N ASP A 41 -0.21 -10.47 -7.59
CA ASP A 41 0.38 -11.78 -7.26
C ASP A 41 0.65 -11.90 -5.75
N ASP A 42 1.26 -10.88 -5.16
CA ASP A 42 1.53 -10.81 -3.72
C ASP A 42 0.24 -10.75 -2.86
N LEU A 43 -0.88 -10.23 -3.39
CA LEU A 43 -2.15 -10.07 -2.70
C LEU A 43 -3.13 -11.24 -2.92
N SER A 44 -3.13 -11.87 -4.09
CA SER A 44 -4.14 -12.85 -4.54
C SER A 44 -4.29 -14.04 -3.61
N ASN A 45 -3.23 -14.44 -2.91
CA ASN A 45 -3.26 -15.51 -1.93
C ASN A 45 -3.98 -15.15 -0.62
N ARG A 46 -4.38 -13.88 -0.45
CA ARG A 46 -4.90 -13.35 0.82
C ARG A 46 -6.18 -12.55 0.68
N PHE A 47 -6.48 -12.06 -0.51
CA PHE A 47 -7.59 -11.15 -0.80
C PHE A 47 -8.40 -11.63 -2.00
N ASN A 48 -9.72 -11.58 -1.87
CA ASN A 48 -10.63 -12.04 -2.93
C ASN A 48 -11.15 -10.88 -3.80
N PHE A 49 -11.12 -9.65 -3.30
CA PHE A 49 -11.74 -8.51 -3.96
C PHE A 49 -10.70 -7.44 -4.28
N ILE A 50 -10.15 -7.52 -5.49
CA ILE A 50 -9.15 -6.58 -6.00
C ILE A 50 -9.75 -5.81 -7.17
N SER A 51 -9.61 -4.49 -7.09
CA SER A 51 -9.93 -3.58 -8.19
C SER A 51 -8.66 -2.88 -8.64
N VAL A 52 -8.54 -2.62 -9.93
CA VAL A 52 -7.40 -1.90 -10.53
C VAL A 52 -7.91 -0.70 -11.29
N PHE A 53 -7.21 0.42 -11.19
CA PHE A 53 -7.48 1.64 -11.92
C PHE A 53 -6.20 2.32 -12.39
N GLY A 54 -6.20 2.83 -13.62
CA GLY A 54 -5.12 3.64 -14.21
C GLY A 54 -4.38 2.96 -15.35
N LEU A 55 -4.57 1.66 -15.58
CA LEU A 55 -4.04 0.99 -16.76
C LEU A 55 -4.77 1.45 -18.03
N ASN A 56 -4.14 1.34 -19.17
CA ASN A 56 -4.80 1.46 -20.46
C ASN A 56 -5.58 0.18 -20.82
N GLU A 57 -6.50 0.23 -21.77
CA GLU A 57 -7.39 -0.89 -22.13
C GLU A 57 -6.64 -2.18 -22.49
N MET A 58 -5.51 -2.08 -23.20
CA MET A 58 -4.71 -3.27 -23.58
C MET A 58 -4.08 -3.93 -22.35
N ASP A 59 -3.51 -3.11 -21.44
CA ASP A 59 -2.91 -3.63 -20.23
C ASP A 59 -3.95 -4.17 -19.24
N GLU A 60 -5.17 -3.63 -19.25
CA GLU A 60 -6.30 -4.16 -18.46
C GLU A 60 -6.67 -5.57 -18.91
N GLU A 61 -6.78 -5.80 -20.22
CA GLU A 61 -7.10 -7.12 -20.78
C GLU A 61 -6.00 -8.13 -20.47
N ASP A 62 -4.76 -7.78 -20.71
CA ASP A 62 -3.60 -8.63 -20.44
C ASP A 62 -3.47 -8.99 -18.95
N VAL A 63 -3.65 -8.01 -18.06
CA VAL A 63 -3.60 -8.24 -16.60
C VAL A 63 -4.75 -9.13 -16.16
N TYR A 64 -5.95 -8.93 -16.72
CA TYR A 64 -7.10 -9.77 -16.40
C TYR A 64 -6.86 -11.23 -16.75
N GLU A 65 -6.40 -11.50 -17.98
CA GLU A 65 -6.13 -12.85 -18.46
C GLU A 65 -5.03 -13.52 -17.62
N GLU A 66 -3.91 -12.84 -17.40
CA GLU A 66 -2.77 -13.38 -16.66
C GLU A 66 -3.14 -13.70 -15.19
N VAL A 67 -3.90 -12.83 -14.54
CA VAL A 67 -4.32 -13.06 -13.14
C VAL A 67 -5.36 -14.17 -13.05
N LEU A 68 -6.30 -14.24 -13.99
CA LEU A 68 -7.28 -15.31 -14.03
C LEU A 68 -6.62 -16.67 -14.22
N GLU A 69 -5.64 -16.77 -15.10
CA GLU A 69 -4.89 -18.00 -15.36
C GLU A 69 -4.02 -18.42 -14.16
N ASN A 70 -3.29 -17.46 -13.56
CA ASN A 70 -2.29 -17.77 -12.53
C ASN A 70 -2.89 -17.87 -11.12
N ALA A 71 -3.83 -17.01 -10.78
CA ALA A 71 -4.39 -16.90 -9.44
C ALA A 71 -5.85 -17.36 -9.31
N GLY A 72 -6.58 -17.51 -10.43
CA GLY A 72 -7.98 -17.93 -10.44
C GLY A 72 -8.95 -16.91 -9.85
N ILE A 73 -8.54 -15.65 -9.70
CA ILE A 73 -9.39 -14.55 -9.22
C ILE A 73 -9.76 -13.62 -10.35
N SER A 74 -10.93 -12.96 -10.23
CA SER A 74 -11.36 -11.93 -11.16
C SER A 74 -10.99 -10.55 -10.62
N ILE A 75 -10.46 -9.71 -11.50
CA ILE A 75 -10.18 -8.31 -11.19
C ILE A 75 -11.33 -7.46 -11.67
N TYR A 76 -11.67 -6.44 -10.89
CA TYR A 76 -12.65 -5.43 -11.29
C TYR A 76 -11.97 -4.15 -11.73
N TYR A 77 -12.30 -3.67 -12.92
CA TYR A 77 -11.87 -2.37 -13.45
C TYR A 77 -13.02 -1.38 -13.31
N PRO A 78 -12.92 -0.39 -12.42
CA PRO A 78 -13.95 0.63 -12.28
C PRO A 78 -14.00 1.51 -13.53
N LEU A 79 -15.16 1.67 -14.15
CA LEU A 79 -15.35 2.45 -15.37
C LEU A 79 -15.71 3.92 -15.07
N GLY A 80 -15.13 4.83 -15.84
CA GLY A 80 -15.55 6.24 -15.92
C GLY A 80 -14.96 7.16 -14.86
N ASN A 81 -15.21 8.48 -15.06
CA ASN A 81 -14.73 9.56 -14.20
C ASN A 81 -15.44 9.65 -12.84
N ASP A 82 -16.53 8.90 -12.64
CA ASP A 82 -17.35 8.91 -11.43
C ASP A 82 -17.11 7.70 -10.53
N ILE A 83 -15.86 7.27 -10.42
CA ILE A 83 -15.52 6.15 -9.55
C ILE A 83 -15.78 6.54 -8.10
N SER A 84 -16.79 5.89 -7.51
CA SER A 84 -17.01 6.05 -6.08
C SER A 84 -15.92 5.35 -5.28
N LEU A 85 -14.93 6.09 -4.85
CA LEU A 85 -13.85 5.61 -3.98
C LEU A 85 -14.35 5.27 -2.56
N ARG A 86 -15.61 5.57 -2.26
CA ARG A 86 -16.21 5.33 -0.93
C ARG A 86 -16.34 3.85 -0.57
N LYS A 87 -16.39 2.95 -1.54
CA LYS A 87 -16.47 1.51 -1.26
C LYS A 87 -15.14 0.95 -0.75
N TYR A 88 -14.02 1.50 -1.20
CA TYR A 88 -12.70 0.99 -0.85
C TYR A 88 -12.24 1.46 0.52
N LYS A 89 -11.77 0.52 1.31
CA LYS A 89 -11.21 0.76 2.64
C LYS A 89 -9.70 0.72 2.65
N VAL A 90 -9.11 0.07 1.65
CA VAL A 90 -7.68 0.04 1.40
C VAL A 90 -7.43 0.49 -0.03
N ILE A 91 -6.54 1.46 -0.19
CA ILE A 91 -6.12 1.99 -1.48
C ILE A 91 -4.60 1.89 -1.53
N ILE A 92 -4.09 1.30 -2.58
CA ILE A 92 -2.66 1.23 -2.89
C ILE A 92 -2.43 2.15 -4.07
N ASN A 93 -1.54 3.13 -3.91
CA ASN A 93 -1.21 4.10 -4.95
C ASN A 93 0.27 4.02 -5.30
N THR A 94 0.55 3.88 -6.59
CA THR A 94 1.92 3.94 -7.15
C THR A 94 2.08 5.05 -8.19
N VAL A 95 1.00 5.79 -8.51
CA VAL A 95 1.03 6.87 -9.51
C VAL A 95 1.29 8.23 -8.88
N ASP A 96 2.05 9.06 -9.58
CA ASP A 96 2.44 10.38 -9.11
C ASP A 96 1.38 11.44 -9.32
N GLU A 97 0.66 11.36 -10.42
CA GLU A 97 -0.44 12.27 -10.72
C GLU A 97 -1.75 11.51 -10.61
N LEU A 98 -2.63 12.00 -9.76
CA LEU A 98 -3.91 11.36 -9.57
C LEU A 98 -4.96 11.97 -10.47
N LEU A 99 -5.42 11.16 -11.40
CA LEU A 99 -6.50 11.48 -12.35
C LEU A 99 -7.89 11.53 -11.69
N MET A 100 -7.96 11.39 -10.37
CA MET A 100 -9.21 11.20 -9.62
C MET A 100 -9.48 12.29 -8.60
N ASN A 101 -10.76 12.51 -8.32
CA ASN A 101 -11.19 13.44 -7.27
C ASN A 101 -11.16 12.77 -5.89
N PHE A 102 -10.18 13.11 -5.04
CA PHE A 102 -10.02 12.57 -3.67
C PHE A 102 -11.14 12.83 -2.68
N LYS A 103 -12.07 13.74 -3.00
CA LYS A 103 -13.15 14.10 -2.08
C LYS A 103 -14.03 12.90 -1.71
N ASP A 104 -14.07 11.89 -2.57
CA ASP A 104 -14.92 10.71 -2.39
C ASP A 104 -14.27 9.56 -1.62
N ILE A 105 -13.00 9.66 -1.27
CA ILE A 105 -12.36 8.66 -0.42
C ILE A 105 -12.93 8.74 1.00
N ARG A 106 -13.27 7.60 1.59
CA ARG A 106 -13.71 7.54 3.00
C ARG A 106 -12.66 8.13 3.92
N LYS A 107 -13.11 8.87 4.95
CA LYS A 107 -12.19 9.44 5.96
C LYS A 107 -11.39 8.39 6.73
N ASN A 108 -11.89 7.15 6.82
CA ASN A 108 -11.25 6.01 7.46
C ASN A 108 -10.64 4.99 6.49
N ALA A 109 -10.50 5.34 5.22
CA ALA A 109 -9.71 4.54 4.29
C ALA A 109 -8.23 4.60 4.66
N ILE A 110 -7.55 3.48 4.50
CA ILE A 110 -6.11 3.37 4.62
C ILE A 110 -5.53 3.51 3.22
N ILE A 111 -4.59 4.40 3.06
CA ILE A 111 -3.92 4.64 1.79
C ILE A 111 -2.46 4.25 1.96
N ILE A 112 -1.98 3.33 1.13
CA ILE A 112 -0.57 2.99 1.00
C ILE A 112 -0.08 3.72 -0.25
N ASP A 113 0.61 4.84 -0.05
CA ASP A 113 1.05 5.72 -1.12
C ASP A 113 2.55 5.55 -1.35
N PHE A 114 2.89 4.70 -2.31
CA PHE A 114 4.28 4.41 -2.67
C PHE A 114 4.75 5.13 -3.94
N SER A 115 3.97 6.09 -4.45
CA SER A 115 4.39 7.03 -5.48
C SER A 115 5.56 7.90 -5.01
N ASP A 116 6.25 8.56 -5.92
CA ASP A 116 7.36 9.46 -5.57
C ASP A 116 6.86 10.85 -5.13
N SER A 117 5.82 11.36 -5.78
CA SER A 117 5.22 12.67 -5.51
C SER A 117 4.42 12.75 -4.21
N LYS A 118 3.95 11.60 -3.70
CA LYS A 118 3.11 11.51 -2.48
C LYS A 118 1.86 12.39 -2.55
N PRO A 119 0.99 12.21 -3.54
CA PRO A 119 -0.17 13.08 -3.74
C PRO A 119 -1.17 13.06 -2.58
N PHE A 120 -1.15 12.04 -1.72
CA PHE A 120 -1.99 11.96 -0.52
C PHE A 120 -1.38 12.59 0.72
N LYS A 121 -0.14 13.06 0.66
CA LYS A 121 0.55 13.68 1.80
C LYS A 121 -0.20 14.92 2.29
N GLY A 122 -0.37 15.03 3.61
CA GLY A 122 -1.10 16.14 4.22
C GLY A 122 -2.62 16.06 4.09
N SER A 123 -3.15 15.03 3.43
CA SER A 123 -4.59 14.75 3.50
C SER A 123 -4.93 14.29 4.93
N ASN A 124 -6.14 14.64 5.41
CA ASN A 124 -6.63 14.15 6.70
C ASN A 124 -7.02 12.65 6.65
N ARG A 125 -6.22 11.83 5.99
CA ARG A 125 -6.41 10.39 5.75
C ARG A 125 -5.34 9.59 6.45
N TYR A 126 -5.56 8.28 6.58
CA TYR A 126 -4.55 7.35 7.06
C TYR A 126 -3.64 6.98 5.91
N VAL A 127 -2.53 7.70 5.76
CA VAL A 127 -1.59 7.51 4.66
C VAL A 127 -0.30 6.92 5.17
N ILE A 128 0.10 5.78 4.59
CA ILE A 128 1.44 5.22 4.74
C ILE A 128 2.25 5.65 3.53
N GLU A 129 3.20 6.55 3.74
CA GLU A 129 4.01 7.16 2.68
C GLU A 129 5.25 6.35 2.32
N ASP A 130 5.80 5.64 3.30
CA ASP A 130 6.97 4.79 3.14
C ASP A 130 7.07 3.84 4.35
N ILE A 131 8.06 2.96 4.34
CA ILE A 131 8.34 2.02 5.42
C ILE A 131 9.81 2.08 5.82
N SER A 132 10.13 1.66 7.03
CA SER A 132 11.50 1.47 7.49
C SER A 132 11.85 -0.01 7.60
N ILE A 133 13.14 -0.29 7.42
CA ILE A 133 13.74 -1.62 7.53
C ILE A 133 14.76 -1.60 8.68
N ASP A 134 14.69 -2.58 9.56
CA ASP A 134 15.70 -2.79 10.61
C ASP A 134 16.95 -3.42 9.99
N ILE A 135 18.09 -2.80 10.26
CA ILE A 135 19.42 -3.24 9.80
C ILE A 135 20.36 -3.61 10.94
N SER A 136 19.84 -3.78 12.15
CA SER A 136 20.62 -4.03 13.36
C SER A 136 21.54 -5.24 13.25
N ASP A 137 21.11 -6.28 12.53
CA ASP A 137 21.84 -7.54 12.33
C ASP A 137 22.85 -7.52 11.16
N LEU A 138 22.92 -6.42 10.40
CA LEU A 138 23.83 -6.31 9.25
C LEU A 138 25.25 -5.89 9.63
N GLY A 139 25.58 -5.83 10.93
CA GLY A 139 26.90 -5.45 11.40
C GLY A 139 27.28 -3.98 11.20
N LEU A 140 26.36 -3.15 10.68
CA LEU A 140 26.55 -1.72 10.46
C LEU A 140 26.30 -0.89 11.72
N VAL A 141 25.86 -1.51 12.79
CA VAL A 141 25.42 -0.86 14.04
C VAL A 141 26.55 -0.17 14.80
N ASN A 142 27.80 -0.45 14.44
CA ASN A 142 28.98 0.20 15.05
C ASN A 142 29.28 1.59 14.44
N CYS A 143 28.53 2.03 13.45
CA CYS A 143 28.62 3.38 12.92
C CYS A 143 27.67 4.28 13.70
N PRO A 144 28.15 5.20 14.58
CA PRO A 144 27.30 6.05 15.42
C PRO A 144 26.38 6.99 14.62
N TRP A 145 26.62 7.13 13.33
CA TRP A 145 25.88 7.96 12.39
C TRP A 145 24.74 7.22 11.65
N ILE A 146 24.69 5.89 11.72
CA ILE A 146 23.69 5.08 11.03
C ILE A 146 22.60 4.68 12.02
N SER A 147 21.37 5.10 11.75
CA SER A 147 20.21 4.62 12.51
C SER A 147 20.05 3.11 12.36
N LYS A 148 19.57 2.44 13.41
CA LYS A 148 19.21 1.00 13.35
C LYS A 148 18.11 0.71 12.33
N GLU A 149 17.35 1.73 11.98
CA GLU A 149 16.29 1.67 10.97
C GLU A 149 16.56 2.70 9.88
N ILE A 150 16.44 2.26 8.64
CA ILE A 150 16.58 3.12 7.46
C ILE A 150 15.32 3.03 6.60
N SER A 151 15.07 4.06 5.79
CA SER A 151 13.98 4.01 4.82
C SER A 151 14.19 2.88 3.83
N VAL A 152 13.10 2.33 3.30
CA VAL A 152 13.20 1.24 2.32
C VAL A 152 13.94 1.69 1.05
N SER A 153 13.85 2.95 0.68
CA SER A 153 14.58 3.49 -0.49
C SER A 153 16.09 3.42 -0.28
N LEU A 154 16.57 3.82 0.90
CA LEU A 154 17.99 3.71 1.24
C LEU A 154 18.43 2.26 1.37
N TYR A 155 17.57 1.40 1.98
CA TYR A 155 17.86 -0.03 2.07
C TYR A 155 18.00 -0.67 0.68
N ALA A 156 17.08 -0.36 -0.25
CA ALA A 156 17.12 -0.89 -1.60
C ALA A 156 18.38 -0.47 -2.37
N TYR A 157 18.85 0.75 -2.14
CA TYR A 157 20.09 1.26 -2.74
C TYR A 157 21.33 0.52 -2.22
N LEU A 158 21.41 0.30 -0.89
CA LEU A 158 22.57 -0.30 -0.24
C LEU A 158 22.62 -1.83 -0.37
N PHE A 159 21.46 -2.50 -0.38
CA PHE A 159 21.34 -3.96 -0.27
C PHE A 159 20.53 -4.55 -1.41
N LYS A 160 20.97 -4.35 -2.64
CA LYS A 160 20.30 -4.82 -3.85
C LYS A 160 19.93 -6.30 -3.77
N GLY A 161 18.67 -6.60 -4.07
CA GLY A 161 18.15 -7.97 -4.18
C GLY A 161 17.84 -8.69 -2.87
N LYS A 162 17.99 -8.03 -1.71
CA LYS A 162 17.59 -8.60 -0.43
C LYS A 162 16.23 -8.07 -0.01
N TYR A 163 15.30 -8.97 0.28
CA TYR A 163 13.96 -8.62 0.80
C TYR A 163 13.96 -8.72 2.32
N ARG A 164 13.34 -7.73 2.98
CA ARG A 164 13.11 -7.71 4.42
C ARG A 164 11.72 -7.16 4.71
N LEU A 165 11.14 -7.66 5.80
CA LEU A 165 9.89 -7.11 6.31
C LEU A 165 10.13 -5.74 6.94
N PHE A 166 9.13 -4.89 6.80
CA PHE A 166 9.13 -3.57 7.43
C PHE A 166 9.03 -3.66 8.95
N CYS A 167 9.54 -2.66 9.65
CA CYS A 167 9.38 -2.53 11.09
C CYS A 167 8.45 -1.39 11.49
N ARG A 168 8.55 -0.25 10.86
CA ARG A 168 7.67 0.91 11.08
C ARG A 168 7.23 1.55 9.77
N VAL A 169 6.26 2.44 9.85
CA VAL A 169 5.70 3.15 8.70
C VAL A 169 5.93 4.65 8.81
N PHE A 170 6.02 5.33 7.67
CA PHE A 170 6.01 6.79 7.60
C PHE A 170 4.58 7.29 7.38
N ASN A 171 4.15 8.21 8.24
CA ASN A 171 2.89 8.92 8.11
C ASN A 171 3.12 10.41 8.38
N ASN A 172 2.76 11.28 7.44
CA ASN A 172 3.03 12.72 7.49
C ASN A 172 4.50 13.05 7.80
N GLY A 173 5.42 12.31 7.19
CA GLY A 173 6.87 12.46 7.38
C GLY A 173 7.39 11.99 8.73
N LYS A 174 6.56 11.37 9.58
CA LYS A 174 6.96 10.82 10.88
C LYS A 174 7.01 9.31 10.83
N LEU A 175 8.07 8.75 11.40
CA LEU A 175 8.22 7.31 11.55
C LEU A 175 7.50 6.82 12.81
N ILE A 176 6.49 5.99 12.64
CA ILE A 176 5.63 5.50 13.72
C ILE A 176 5.40 3.99 13.63
N THR A 177 4.99 3.37 14.72
CA THR A 177 4.57 1.96 14.70
C THR A 177 3.20 1.80 14.03
N ILE A 178 2.86 0.59 13.61
CA ILE A 178 1.49 0.28 13.11
C ILE A 178 0.45 0.54 14.22
N GLU A 179 0.78 0.24 15.45
CA GLU A 179 -0.07 0.50 16.61
C GLU A 179 -0.39 2.01 16.77
N ASP A 180 0.64 2.84 16.69
CA ASP A 180 0.47 4.30 16.78
C ASP A 180 -0.31 4.85 15.60
N PHE A 181 -0.06 4.32 14.39
CA PHE A 181 -0.80 4.68 13.20
C PHE A 181 -2.31 4.42 13.35
N ILE A 182 -2.69 3.26 13.87
CA ILE A 182 -4.10 2.91 14.13
C ILE A 182 -4.68 3.78 15.25
N ASN A 183 -3.93 3.98 16.34
CA ASN A 183 -4.40 4.76 17.50
C ASN A 183 -4.63 6.24 17.16
N GLN A 184 -3.86 6.82 16.24
CA GLN A 184 -4.15 8.16 15.72
C GLN A 184 -5.55 8.21 15.11
N GLY A 185 -5.97 7.14 14.44
CA GLY A 185 -7.28 6.98 13.88
C GLY A 185 -8.43 6.92 14.88
N ILE A 186 -8.21 6.24 15.94
CA ILE A 186 -9.22 6.12 17.00
C ILE A 186 -9.44 7.47 17.70
N LYS A 187 -8.38 8.25 17.90
CA LYS A 187 -8.45 9.58 18.55
C LYS A 187 -9.19 10.63 17.73
N ILE A 188 -9.15 10.51 16.38
CA ILE A 188 -9.81 11.47 15.49
C ILE A 188 -11.33 11.24 15.38
N LYS A 189 -11.80 10.04 15.80
CA LYS A 189 -13.21 9.66 15.65
C LYS A 189 -13.69 8.83 16.83
N GLY A 190 -14.09 9.30 17.88
CA GLY A 190 -14.80 8.54 18.92
C GLY A 190 -15.55 7.28 18.41
N GLY A 191 -14.82 6.22 18.10
CA GLY A 191 -15.33 4.92 17.69
C GLY A 191 -15.33 4.65 16.17
N PHE A 192 -14.80 3.50 15.81
CA PHE A 192 -15.06 2.80 14.55
C PHE A 192 -16.40 2.08 14.61
#